data_10607ce1a3b8a70e702ee904d86a6494
#
_entry.id   10607ce1a3b8a70e702ee904d86a6494
#
_cell.length_a   1.000
_cell.length_b   1.000
_cell.length_c   1.000
_cell.angle_alpha   90.00
_cell.angle_beta   90.00
_cell.angle_gamma   90.00
#
_symmetry.space_group_name_H-M   'P 1'
#
loop_
_entity.id
_entity.type
_entity.pdbx_description
1 polymer ?
#
loop_
_entity_poly.entity_id
_entity_poly.type
_entity_poly.pdbx_seq_one_letter_code
_entity_poly.pdbx_strand_id
1 'polypeptide(L)'
;LRYGLKEFLSAIHAGRVVIGISGGIDSAVNAALYRSVLPAENLLLVNTPTRFNSETTKNLARRLAENLEAPFVELPIDSFINETVSQIDDLQIPSPSDMKTLHLTGFMKENIQARDRSTRILATLSSAFGGIFTCNANKTELTVGYGTLYGDLSGALAATADLWKHQIYALGRTLNRYFDKNMIPDEIFTVRPSAELSENQDITKGLGDPLIYEYHDFLFRSFIEPWNRITPEEILTWYSENCLEEKLGTPVSIKSIFKTHHDFITDLEKW
;
A
#
# COMPACT_ATOMS: atom_id res chain seq x y z
N LEU A 1 -13.25 -12.98 -4.71
CA LEU A 1 -12.23 -12.15 -5.40
C LEU A 1 -11.83 -12.76 -6.75
N ARG A 2 -11.31 -13.99 -6.83
CA ARG A 2 -10.86 -14.61 -8.09
C ARG A 2 -11.94 -14.58 -9.20
N TYR A 3 -13.18 -14.91 -8.89
CA TYR A 3 -14.28 -14.84 -9.85
C TYR A 3 -14.49 -13.41 -10.35
N GLY A 4 -14.66 -12.43 -9.45
CA GLY A 4 -14.86 -11.03 -9.85
C GLY A 4 -13.68 -10.46 -10.64
N LEU A 5 -12.44 -10.81 -10.27
CA LEU A 5 -11.25 -10.41 -11.02
C LEU A 5 -11.25 -10.98 -12.44
N LYS A 6 -11.60 -12.26 -12.60
CA LYS A 6 -11.69 -12.91 -13.90
C LYS A 6 -12.76 -12.27 -14.79
N GLU A 7 -13.96 -12.02 -14.23
CA GLU A 7 -15.05 -11.36 -14.95
C GLU A 7 -14.66 -9.92 -15.36
N PHE A 8 -14.03 -9.16 -14.46
CA PHE A 8 -13.56 -7.80 -14.78
C PHE A 8 -12.56 -7.82 -15.95
N LEU A 9 -11.51 -8.65 -15.87
CA LEU A 9 -10.51 -8.76 -16.93
C LEU A 9 -11.12 -9.17 -18.27
N SER A 10 -12.08 -10.10 -18.24
CA SER A 10 -12.82 -10.53 -19.42
C SER A 10 -13.65 -9.39 -20.01
N ALA A 11 -14.38 -8.65 -19.19
CA ALA A 11 -15.25 -7.57 -19.61
C ALA A 11 -14.50 -6.41 -20.30
N ILE A 12 -13.28 -6.12 -19.86
CA ILE A 12 -12.44 -5.07 -20.47
C ILE A 12 -11.45 -5.62 -21.51
N HIS A 13 -11.52 -6.91 -21.82
CA HIS A 13 -10.61 -7.61 -22.74
C HIS A 13 -9.12 -7.48 -22.38
N ALA A 14 -8.79 -7.39 -21.09
CA ALA A 14 -7.42 -7.30 -20.60
C ALA A 14 -6.85 -8.70 -20.33
N GLY A 15 -6.00 -9.17 -21.24
CA GLY A 15 -5.31 -10.46 -21.10
C GLY A 15 -3.96 -10.37 -20.41
N ARG A 16 -3.42 -9.17 -20.17
CA ARG A 16 -2.10 -8.91 -19.58
C ARG A 16 -2.17 -7.85 -18.50
N VAL A 17 -1.36 -8.00 -17.45
CA VAL A 17 -1.36 -7.08 -16.31
C VAL A 17 0.07 -6.76 -15.85
N VAL A 18 0.34 -5.50 -15.59
CA VAL A 18 1.56 -5.01 -14.97
C VAL A 18 1.26 -4.71 -13.50
N ILE A 19 2.10 -5.21 -12.60
CA ILE A 19 1.91 -5.06 -11.15
C ILE A 19 3.19 -4.52 -10.53
N GLY A 20 3.08 -3.36 -9.87
CA GLY A 20 4.17 -2.85 -9.04
C GLY A 20 4.35 -3.73 -7.80
N ILE A 21 5.55 -4.26 -7.58
CA ILE A 21 5.86 -5.06 -6.40
C ILE A 21 6.96 -4.43 -5.57
N SER A 22 6.63 -4.10 -4.32
CA SER A 22 7.54 -3.44 -3.38
C SER A 22 8.31 -4.41 -2.49
N GLY A 23 7.89 -5.68 -2.43
CA GLY A 23 8.32 -6.65 -1.41
C GLY A 23 7.46 -6.63 -0.14
N GLY A 24 6.45 -5.77 -0.07
CA GLY A 24 5.43 -5.73 0.98
C GLY A 24 4.22 -6.62 0.69
N ILE A 25 3.41 -6.85 1.72
CA ILE A 25 2.30 -7.82 1.69
C ILE A 25 1.21 -7.47 0.66
N ASP A 26 0.83 -6.19 0.51
CA ASP A 26 -0.27 -5.80 -0.39
C ASP A 26 0.06 -6.11 -1.84
N SER A 27 1.24 -5.69 -2.30
CA SER A 27 1.70 -5.97 -3.65
C SER A 27 1.89 -7.47 -3.91
N ALA A 28 2.37 -8.22 -2.91
CA ALA A 28 2.57 -9.66 -3.01
C ALA A 28 1.23 -10.41 -3.12
N VAL A 29 0.24 -10.03 -2.33
CA VAL A 29 -1.10 -10.63 -2.35
C VAL A 29 -1.80 -10.32 -3.68
N ASN A 30 -1.71 -9.08 -4.17
CA ASN A 30 -2.24 -8.73 -5.48
C ASN A 30 -1.56 -9.55 -6.59
N ALA A 31 -0.23 -9.65 -6.63
CA ALA A 31 0.49 -10.43 -7.61
C ALA A 31 0.05 -11.92 -7.61
N ALA A 32 -0.05 -12.54 -6.44
CA ALA A 32 -0.52 -13.91 -6.29
C ALA A 32 -2.00 -14.08 -6.68
N LEU A 33 -2.85 -13.09 -6.37
CA LEU A 33 -4.26 -13.08 -6.75
C LEU A 33 -4.42 -13.05 -8.28
N TYR A 34 -3.71 -12.14 -8.97
CA TYR A 34 -3.71 -12.10 -10.43
C TYR A 34 -3.13 -13.36 -11.04
N ARG A 35 -2.04 -13.92 -10.48
CA ARG A 35 -1.45 -15.21 -10.91
C ARG A 35 -2.44 -16.38 -10.79
N SER A 36 -3.38 -16.31 -9.85
CA SER A 36 -4.42 -17.32 -9.67
C SER A 36 -5.47 -17.35 -10.79
N VAL A 37 -5.51 -16.35 -11.64
CA VAL A 37 -6.50 -16.20 -12.73
C VAL A 37 -5.86 -15.98 -14.11
N LEU A 38 -4.58 -15.63 -14.17
CA LEU A 38 -3.82 -15.42 -15.41
C LEU A 38 -2.59 -16.36 -15.47
N PRO A 39 -2.19 -16.78 -16.68
CA PRO A 39 -0.89 -17.42 -16.90
C PRO A 39 0.27 -16.52 -16.45
N ALA A 40 1.40 -17.11 -16.05
CA ALA A 40 2.55 -16.37 -15.53
C ALA A 40 3.11 -15.37 -16.55
N GLU A 41 3.20 -15.76 -17.81
CA GLU A 41 3.70 -14.94 -18.92
C GLU A 41 2.83 -13.72 -19.24
N ASN A 42 1.62 -13.67 -18.74
CA ASN A 42 0.69 -12.56 -18.88
C ASN A 42 0.76 -11.56 -17.71
N LEU A 43 1.64 -11.81 -16.74
CA LEU A 43 1.95 -10.88 -15.66
C LEU A 43 3.34 -10.28 -15.89
N LEU A 44 3.48 -8.96 -15.73
CA LEU A 44 4.78 -8.32 -15.63
C LEU A 44 4.89 -7.70 -14.24
N LEU A 45 5.79 -8.23 -13.43
CA LEU A 45 6.06 -7.74 -12.09
C LEU A 45 7.19 -6.69 -12.14
N VAL A 46 6.96 -5.55 -11.53
CA VAL A 46 7.86 -4.40 -11.65
C VAL A 46 8.25 -3.90 -10.27
N ASN A 47 9.55 -3.92 -9.95
CA ASN A 47 10.09 -3.24 -8.79
C ASN A 47 10.70 -1.90 -9.23
N THR A 48 10.37 -0.81 -8.52
CA THR A 48 10.86 0.54 -8.83
C THR A 48 11.55 1.13 -7.60
N PRO A 49 12.74 0.59 -7.24
CA PRO A 49 13.39 0.98 -6.01
C PRO A 49 13.98 2.40 -6.10
N THR A 50 14.08 3.01 -4.92
CA THR A 50 14.87 4.20 -4.65
C THR A 50 15.93 3.86 -3.60
N ARG A 51 16.79 4.84 -3.27
CA ARG A 51 17.79 4.74 -2.20
C ARG A 51 17.19 4.43 -0.82
N PHE A 52 15.88 4.65 -0.63
CA PHE A 52 15.18 4.38 0.64
C PHE A 52 14.74 2.93 0.79
N ASN A 53 14.67 2.17 -0.32
CA ASN A 53 14.24 0.78 -0.27
C ASN A 53 15.36 -0.11 0.25
N SER A 54 15.04 -0.92 1.25
CA SER A 54 15.98 -1.87 1.87
C SER A 54 16.33 -3.03 0.91
N GLU A 55 17.50 -3.63 1.10
CA GLU A 55 17.84 -4.86 0.37
C GLU A 55 16.89 -6.01 0.70
N THR A 56 16.31 -6.00 1.91
CA THR A 56 15.32 -6.99 2.32
C THR A 56 14.09 -6.96 1.41
N THR A 57 13.46 -5.80 1.23
CA THR A 57 12.25 -5.68 0.40
C THR A 57 12.53 -5.91 -1.08
N LYS A 58 13.67 -5.46 -1.59
CA LYS A 58 14.11 -5.75 -2.97
C LYS A 58 14.28 -7.25 -3.21
N ASN A 59 14.94 -7.96 -2.30
CA ASN A 59 15.12 -9.41 -2.40
C ASN A 59 13.79 -10.16 -2.29
N LEU A 60 12.88 -9.70 -1.42
CA LEU A 60 11.55 -10.31 -1.31
C LEU A 60 10.72 -10.12 -2.58
N ALA A 61 10.83 -8.97 -3.24
CA ALA A 61 10.19 -8.73 -4.53
C ALA A 61 10.71 -9.69 -5.62
N ARG A 62 12.02 -9.91 -5.71
CA ARG A 62 12.61 -10.87 -6.66
C ARG A 62 12.16 -12.31 -6.37
N ARG A 63 12.24 -12.76 -5.11
CA ARG A 63 11.80 -14.10 -4.69
C ARG A 63 10.32 -14.33 -4.95
N LEU A 64 9.48 -13.30 -4.73
CA LEU A 64 8.06 -13.38 -5.07
C LEU A 64 7.87 -13.62 -6.56
N ALA A 65 8.58 -12.89 -7.43
CA ALA A 65 8.49 -13.05 -8.88
C ALA A 65 8.95 -14.44 -9.34
N GLU A 66 10.06 -14.94 -8.78
CA GLU A 66 10.56 -16.31 -9.02
C GLU A 66 9.53 -17.36 -8.60
N ASN A 67 8.94 -17.24 -7.41
CA ASN A 67 7.94 -18.18 -6.93
C ASN A 67 6.66 -18.19 -7.80
N LEU A 68 6.25 -17.01 -8.29
CA LEU A 68 5.10 -16.87 -9.19
C LEU A 68 5.43 -17.25 -10.64
N GLU A 69 6.72 -17.50 -10.94
CA GLU A 69 7.22 -17.83 -12.29
C GLU A 69 6.89 -16.75 -13.33
N ALA A 70 6.72 -15.50 -12.87
CA ALA A 70 6.29 -14.39 -13.69
C ALA A 70 7.47 -13.51 -14.15
N PRO A 71 7.41 -12.95 -15.38
CA PRO A 71 8.36 -11.94 -15.83
C PRO A 71 8.55 -10.83 -14.81
N PHE A 72 9.81 -10.44 -14.57
CA PHE A 72 10.18 -9.46 -13.57
C PHE A 72 11.19 -8.47 -14.13
N VAL A 73 11.01 -7.20 -13.80
CA VAL A 73 11.97 -6.13 -14.09
C VAL A 73 12.17 -5.24 -12.85
N GLU A 74 13.40 -4.75 -12.70
CA GLU A 74 13.74 -3.78 -11.67
C GLU A 74 14.20 -2.49 -12.36
N LEU A 75 13.54 -1.37 -12.06
CA LEU A 75 13.76 -0.06 -12.68
C LEU A 75 13.95 1.00 -11.60
N PRO A 76 15.19 1.30 -11.18
CA PRO A 76 15.46 2.38 -10.23
C PRO A 76 14.99 3.74 -10.75
N ILE A 77 14.40 4.55 -9.86
CA ILE A 77 13.75 5.82 -10.25
C ILE A 77 14.41 7.08 -9.67
N ASP A 78 15.49 6.96 -8.88
CA ASP A 78 16.14 8.10 -8.21
C ASP A 78 16.53 9.24 -9.15
N SER A 79 17.04 8.93 -10.35
CA SER A 79 17.47 9.95 -11.32
C SER A 79 16.33 10.86 -11.77
N PHE A 80 15.15 10.29 -12.02
CA PHE A 80 13.97 11.05 -12.46
C PHE A 80 13.35 11.86 -11.32
N ILE A 81 13.37 11.31 -10.10
CA ILE A 81 12.93 12.04 -8.90
C ILE A 81 13.83 13.26 -8.68
N ASN A 82 15.16 13.08 -8.74
CA ASN A 82 16.13 14.14 -8.56
C ASN A 82 15.97 15.21 -9.65
N GLU A 83 15.76 14.83 -10.90
CA GLU A 83 15.49 15.76 -12.00
C GLU A 83 14.21 16.57 -11.75
N THR A 84 13.10 15.91 -11.38
CA THR A 84 11.84 16.59 -11.07
C THR A 84 12.00 17.56 -9.89
N VAL A 85 12.72 17.16 -8.84
CA VAL A 85 13.00 18.02 -7.69
C VAL A 85 13.83 19.22 -8.12
N SER A 86 14.88 19.03 -8.93
CA SER A 86 15.75 20.14 -9.38
C SER A 86 15.04 21.16 -10.27
N GLN A 87 14.00 20.74 -10.98
CA GLN A 87 13.19 21.63 -11.84
C GLN A 87 12.16 22.45 -11.07
N ILE A 88 11.66 21.94 -9.94
CA ILE A 88 10.51 22.54 -9.23
C ILE A 88 10.90 23.19 -7.91
N ASP A 89 11.85 22.61 -7.16
CA ASP A 89 12.32 23.19 -5.90
C ASP A 89 13.02 24.51 -6.18
N ASP A 90 12.70 25.56 -5.46
CA ASP A 90 13.16 26.93 -5.65
C ASP A 90 12.72 27.61 -6.98
N LEU A 91 11.70 27.04 -7.66
CA LEU A 91 11.17 27.67 -8.88
C LEU A 91 10.56 29.03 -8.59
N GLN A 92 11.03 30.04 -9.34
CA GLN A 92 10.52 31.40 -9.25
C GLN A 92 9.28 31.57 -10.14
N ILE A 93 8.15 31.96 -9.55
CA ILE A 93 6.91 32.25 -10.29
C ILE A 93 6.67 33.75 -10.30
N PRO A 94 6.72 34.41 -11.49
CA PRO A 94 6.38 35.81 -11.60
C PRO A 94 4.89 36.04 -11.28
N SER A 95 4.60 37.00 -10.44
CA SER A 95 3.25 37.51 -10.17
C SER A 95 3.19 39.03 -10.45
N PRO A 96 2.04 39.59 -10.80
CA PRO A 96 1.94 41.02 -11.08
C PRO A 96 2.40 41.93 -9.93
N SER A 97 2.38 41.46 -8.71
CA SER A 97 2.71 42.23 -7.51
C SER A 97 3.98 41.75 -6.79
N ASP A 98 4.47 40.53 -7.08
CA ASP A 98 5.56 39.91 -6.33
C ASP A 98 6.17 38.71 -7.08
N MET A 99 7.30 38.19 -6.59
CA MET A 99 7.94 36.96 -7.01
C MET A 99 7.71 35.88 -5.95
N LYS A 100 7.01 34.82 -6.31
CA LYS A 100 6.78 33.67 -5.40
C LYS A 100 7.79 32.56 -5.68
N THR A 101 8.48 32.14 -4.63
CA THR A 101 9.36 30.96 -4.69
C THR A 101 8.60 29.72 -4.20
N LEU A 102 8.66 28.63 -4.96
CA LEU A 102 8.12 27.34 -4.55
C LEU A 102 9.18 26.54 -3.79
N HIS A 103 8.77 25.87 -2.71
CA HIS A 103 9.62 24.96 -1.95
C HIS A 103 8.94 23.60 -1.80
N LEU A 104 9.66 22.53 -2.09
CA LEU A 104 9.20 21.16 -1.93
C LEU A 104 9.49 20.64 -0.53
N THR A 105 8.46 20.29 0.20
CA THR A 105 8.59 19.58 1.48
C THR A 105 8.98 18.12 1.29
N GLY A 106 9.43 17.43 2.36
CA GLY A 106 9.70 15.99 2.33
C GLY A 106 8.49 15.18 1.85
N PHE A 107 7.30 15.50 2.35
CA PHE A 107 6.04 14.86 1.94
C PHE A 107 5.73 15.05 0.45
N MET A 108 6.00 16.22 -0.12
CA MET A 108 5.84 16.43 -1.57
C MET A 108 6.83 15.58 -2.37
N LYS A 109 8.06 15.39 -1.88
CA LYS A 109 9.07 14.55 -2.51
C LYS A 109 8.70 13.05 -2.45
N GLU A 110 8.05 12.59 -1.39
CA GLU A 110 7.44 11.25 -1.31
C GLU A 110 6.33 11.07 -2.37
N ASN A 111 5.45 12.07 -2.52
CA ASN A 111 4.39 12.05 -3.54
C ASN A 111 4.93 12.04 -4.98
N ILE A 112 6.08 12.70 -5.25
CA ILE A 112 6.76 12.62 -6.56
C ILE A 112 7.14 11.17 -6.83
N GLN A 113 7.72 10.45 -5.86
CA GLN A 113 8.10 9.04 -6.02
C GLN A 113 6.89 8.15 -6.37
N ALA A 114 5.78 8.29 -5.63
CA ALA A 114 4.58 7.49 -5.85
C ALA A 114 3.98 7.74 -7.26
N ARG A 115 3.95 9.01 -7.70
CA ARG A 115 3.48 9.37 -9.05
C ARG A 115 4.40 8.85 -10.14
N ASP A 116 5.72 8.96 -9.96
CA ASP A 116 6.70 8.46 -10.92
C ASP A 116 6.55 6.94 -11.14
N ARG A 117 6.40 6.18 -10.06
CA ARG A 117 6.15 4.73 -10.13
C ARG A 117 4.91 4.40 -10.96
N SER A 118 3.80 5.07 -10.70
CA SER A 118 2.52 4.72 -11.33
C SER A 118 2.36 5.33 -12.71
N THR A 119 2.42 6.65 -12.82
CA THR A 119 2.05 7.35 -14.08
C THR A 119 3.15 7.28 -15.13
N ARG A 120 4.41 7.31 -14.75
CA ARG A 120 5.52 7.16 -15.70
C ARG A 120 5.85 5.70 -15.98
N ILE A 121 6.09 4.89 -14.95
CA ILE A 121 6.59 3.51 -15.16
C ILE A 121 5.47 2.55 -15.44
N LEU A 122 4.54 2.33 -14.49
CA LEU A 122 3.54 1.27 -14.62
C LEU A 122 2.58 1.51 -15.78
N ALA A 123 2.11 2.75 -15.96
CA ALA A 123 1.23 3.11 -17.07
C ALA A 123 1.92 2.94 -18.43
N THR A 124 3.19 3.34 -18.57
CA THR A 124 3.94 3.18 -19.82
C THR A 124 4.22 1.70 -20.12
N LEU A 125 4.66 0.94 -19.09
CA LEU A 125 4.91 -0.49 -19.25
C LEU A 125 3.64 -1.26 -19.58
N SER A 126 2.49 -0.90 -18.97
CA SER A 126 1.23 -1.59 -19.27
C SER A 126 0.83 -1.40 -20.73
N SER A 127 1.00 -0.20 -21.28
CA SER A 127 0.76 0.07 -22.69
C SER A 127 1.72 -0.72 -23.61
N ALA A 128 3.01 -0.73 -23.27
CA ALA A 128 4.03 -1.46 -24.05
C ALA A 128 3.85 -2.99 -23.95
N PHE A 129 3.42 -3.50 -22.80
CA PHE A 129 3.14 -4.92 -22.57
C PHE A 129 1.80 -5.36 -23.19
N GLY A 130 0.97 -4.43 -23.65
CA GLY A 130 -0.34 -4.69 -24.24
C GLY A 130 -1.39 -5.09 -23.20
N GLY A 131 -1.40 -4.44 -22.06
CA GLY A 131 -2.29 -4.71 -20.94
C GLY A 131 -2.65 -3.49 -20.10
N ILE A 132 -3.00 -3.74 -18.86
CA ILE A 132 -3.33 -2.73 -17.84
C ILE A 132 -2.34 -2.80 -16.69
N PHE A 133 -2.29 -1.79 -15.82
CA PHE A 133 -1.66 -1.91 -14.50
C PHE A 133 -2.70 -1.83 -13.38
N THR A 134 -2.38 -2.38 -12.21
CA THR A 134 -3.28 -2.49 -11.06
C THR A 134 -2.88 -1.57 -9.92
N CYS A 135 -3.88 -1.14 -9.14
CA CYS A 135 -3.69 -0.51 -7.84
C CYS A 135 -3.60 -1.58 -6.75
N ASN A 136 -2.64 -1.46 -5.85
CA ASN A 136 -2.43 -2.41 -4.76
C ASN A 136 -2.97 -1.94 -3.40
N ALA A 137 -3.65 -0.79 -3.37
CA ALA A 137 -4.20 -0.22 -2.15
C ALA A 137 -5.22 -1.16 -1.48
N ASN A 138 -5.24 -1.15 -0.16
CA ASN A 138 -6.20 -1.85 0.67
C ASN A 138 -7.21 -0.89 1.30
N LYS A 139 -8.24 -1.43 1.95
CA LYS A 139 -9.34 -0.65 2.53
C LYS A 139 -8.87 0.27 3.66
N THR A 140 -7.92 -0.15 4.47
CA THR A 140 -7.40 0.64 5.58
C THR A 140 -6.75 1.92 5.07
N GLU A 141 -5.88 1.81 4.08
CA GLU A 141 -5.21 2.94 3.44
C GLU A 141 -6.20 3.90 2.77
N LEU A 142 -7.16 3.35 2.02
CA LEU A 142 -8.19 4.14 1.33
C LEU A 142 -9.12 4.87 2.31
N THR A 143 -9.46 4.26 3.44
CA THR A 143 -10.35 4.86 4.45
C THR A 143 -9.78 6.15 5.02
N VAL A 144 -8.48 6.20 5.25
CA VAL A 144 -7.81 7.36 5.86
C VAL A 144 -7.05 8.24 4.85
N GLY A 145 -7.10 7.88 3.56
CA GLY A 145 -6.37 8.60 2.53
C GLY A 145 -4.84 8.42 2.61
N TYR A 146 -4.37 7.31 3.18
CA TYR A 146 -2.94 6.99 3.22
C TYR A 146 -2.49 6.47 1.84
N GLY A 147 -2.30 7.40 0.93
CA GLY A 147 -1.89 7.15 -0.45
C GLY A 147 -1.83 8.43 -1.27
N THR A 148 -1.15 8.37 -2.39
CA THR A 148 -0.93 9.51 -3.29
C THR A 148 -1.90 9.47 -4.46
N LEU A 149 -2.71 10.52 -4.61
CA LEU A 149 -3.55 10.71 -5.82
C LEU A 149 -2.66 10.78 -7.07
N TYR A 150 -3.08 10.06 -8.12
CA TYR A 150 -2.33 9.87 -9.36
C TYR A 150 -0.99 9.14 -9.16
N GLY A 151 -0.77 8.56 -8.00
CA GLY A 151 0.37 7.73 -7.64
C GLY A 151 -0.07 6.29 -7.35
N ASP A 152 0.22 5.79 -6.17
CA ASP A 152 -0.09 4.42 -5.72
C ASP A 152 -1.60 4.11 -5.66
N LEU A 153 -2.46 5.14 -5.63
CA LEU A 153 -3.92 4.99 -5.76
C LEU A 153 -4.40 4.94 -7.22
N SER A 154 -3.50 4.71 -8.19
CA SER A 154 -3.81 4.59 -9.61
C SER A 154 -3.80 3.14 -10.08
N GLY A 155 -4.61 2.85 -11.11
CA GLY A 155 -4.68 1.53 -11.75
C GLY A 155 -6.07 1.28 -12.32
N ALA A 156 -6.20 0.28 -13.20
CA ALA A 156 -7.47 -0.08 -13.81
C ALA A 156 -8.44 -0.75 -12.81
N LEU A 157 -7.91 -1.42 -11.80
CA LEU A 157 -8.65 -2.06 -10.73
C LEU A 157 -7.81 -2.08 -9.44
N ALA A 158 -8.44 -1.78 -8.32
CA ALA A 158 -7.91 -2.05 -6.98
C ALA A 158 -8.59 -3.31 -6.42
N ALA A 159 -8.06 -4.48 -6.76
CA ALA A 159 -8.70 -5.77 -6.50
C ALA A 159 -8.82 -6.11 -4.99
N THR A 160 -8.11 -5.39 -4.14
CA THR A 160 -8.08 -5.55 -2.68
C THR A 160 -8.59 -4.32 -1.92
N ALA A 161 -9.18 -3.35 -2.61
CA ALA A 161 -9.62 -2.07 -2.03
C ALA A 161 -10.73 -2.18 -0.97
N ASP A 162 -11.47 -3.26 -0.95
CA ASP A 162 -12.52 -3.55 0.04
C ASP A 162 -12.09 -4.54 1.14
N LEU A 163 -10.78 -4.86 1.19
CA LEU A 163 -10.18 -5.69 2.24
C LEU A 163 -9.36 -4.86 3.22
N TRP A 164 -9.62 -5.04 4.51
CA TRP A 164 -8.77 -4.53 5.58
C TRP A 164 -7.39 -5.19 5.58
N LYS A 165 -6.38 -4.52 6.12
CA LYS A 165 -5.00 -5.04 6.15
C LYS A 165 -4.91 -6.45 6.75
N HIS A 166 -5.60 -6.73 7.86
CA HIS A 166 -5.63 -8.06 8.44
C HIS A 166 -6.24 -9.12 7.49
N GLN A 167 -7.22 -8.71 6.65
CA GLN A 167 -7.80 -9.58 5.63
C GLN A 167 -6.84 -9.82 4.46
N ILE A 168 -5.97 -8.83 4.12
CA ILE A 168 -4.89 -9.03 3.15
C ILE A 168 -3.95 -10.14 3.61
N TYR A 169 -3.52 -10.13 4.87
CA TYR A 169 -2.70 -11.20 5.44
C TYR A 169 -3.39 -12.57 5.36
N ALA A 170 -4.69 -12.62 5.71
CA ALA A 170 -5.47 -13.85 5.63
C ALA A 170 -5.63 -14.36 4.19
N LEU A 171 -5.85 -13.45 3.23
CA LEU A 171 -5.91 -13.77 1.80
C LEU A 171 -4.57 -14.32 1.29
N GLY A 172 -3.44 -13.71 1.67
CA GLY A 172 -2.11 -14.18 1.30
C GLY A 172 -1.86 -15.63 1.74
N ARG A 173 -2.15 -15.95 3.00
CA ARG A 173 -2.06 -17.33 3.51
C ARG A 173 -3.02 -18.30 2.77
N THR A 174 -4.20 -17.81 2.38
CA THR A 174 -5.17 -18.60 1.62
C THR A 174 -4.68 -18.86 0.20
N LEU A 175 -4.03 -17.90 -0.46
CA LEU A 175 -3.43 -18.08 -1.77
C LEU A 175 -2.28 -19.08 -1.74
N ASN A 176 -1.40 -19.04 -0.73
CA ASN A 176 -0.36 -20.07 -0.57
C ASN A 176 -0.96 -21.48 -0.42
N ARG A 177 -2.02 -21.65 0.35
CA ARG A 177 -2.75 -22.93 0.45
C ARG A 177 -3.42 -23.33 -0.87
N TYR A 178 -3.99 -22.36 -1.61
CA TYR A 178 -4.60 -22.62 -2.92
C TYR A 178 -3.59 -23.16 -3.94
N PHE A 179 -2.37 -22.61 -3.94
CA PHE A 179 -1.31 -23.07 -4.84
C PHE A 179 -0.57 -24.33 -4.34
N ASP A 180 -0.85 -24.77 -3.12
CA ASP A 180 -0.09 -25.82 -2.41
C ASP A 180 1.43 -25.57 -2.41
N LYS A 181 1.80 -24.27 -2.34
CA LYS A 181 3.19 -23.79 -2.42
C LYS A 181 3.28 -22.42 -1.76
N ASN A 182 4.42 -22.10 -1.13
CA ASN A 182 4.72 -20.79 -0.61
C ASN A 182 5.01 -19.78 -1.74
N MET A 183 3.99 -19.45 -2.52
CA MET A 183 4.09 -18.47 -3.61
C MET A 183 4.49 -17.11 -3.05
N ILE A 184 3.85 -16.70 -1.96
CA ILE A 184 4.25 -15.52 -1.17
C ILE A 184 5.24 -16.00 -0.11
N PRO A 185 6.50 -15.56 -0.13
CA PRO A 185 7.50 -15.90 0.89
C PRO A 185 7.03 -15.60 2.31
N ASP A 186 7.33 -16.49 3.27
CA ASP A 186 6.88 -16.35 4.65
C ASP A 186 7.39 -15.06 5.31
N GLU A 187 8.56 -14.59 4.93
CA GLU A 187 9.14 -13.35 5.44
C GLU A 187 8.29 -12.11 5.09
N ILE A 188 7.57 -12.12 3.98
CA ILE A 188 6.65 -11.02 3.60
C ILE A 188 5.52 -10.85 4.63
N PHE A 189 5.12 -11.93 5.31
CA PHE A 189 4.10 -11.86 6.36
C PHE A 189 4.62 -11.29 7.69
N THR A 190 5.92 -11.11 7.82
CA THR A 190 6.58 -10.64 9.05
C THR A 190 7.30 -9.30 8.90
N VAL A 191 7.57 -8.89 7.66
CA VAL A 191 8.12 -7.55 7.38
C VAL A 191 7.13 -6.49 7.83
N ARG A 192 7.64 -5.49 8.56
CA ARG A 192 6.84 -4.35 9.00
C ARG A 192 6.29 -3.60 7.79
N PRO A 193 4.99 -3.28 7.75
CA PRO A 193 4.41 -2.44 6.70
C PRO A 193 5.10 -1.07 6.65
N SER A 194 5.53 -0.69 5.45
CA SER A 194 6.19 0.59 5.19
C SER A 194 6.15 0.90 3.69
N ALA A 195 5.91 2.16 3.36
CA ALA A 195 6.01 2.63 1.98
C ALA A 195 7.46 2.86 1.53
N GLU A 196 8.43 2.91 2.47
CA GLU A 196 9.88 3.13 2.23
C GLU A 196 10.15 4.31 1.28
N LEU A 197 9.47 5.44 1.49
CA LEU A 197 9.59 6.66 0.68
C LEU A 197 10.56 7.69 1.25
N SER A 198 10.95 7.53 2.53
CA SER A 198 11.83 8.44 3.26
C SER A 198 12.56 7.72 4.40
N GLU A 199 13.55 8.40 5.00
CA GLU A 199 14.28 7.90 6.17
C GLU A 199 13.39 7.62 7.39
N ASN A 200 12.25 8.30 7.48
CA ASN A 200 11.27 8.10 8.56
C ASN A 200 10.48 6.79 8.42
N GLN A 201 10.62 6.10 7.30
CA GLN A 201 9.95 4.84 6.98
C GLN A 201 10.95 3.67 6.82
N ASP A 202 12.16 3.82 7.35
CA ASP A 202 13.23 2.82 7.28
C ASP A 202 12.91 1.62 8.18
N ILE A 203 12.53 0.50 7.56
CA ILE A 203 12.19 -0.74 8.27
C ILE A 203 13.37 -1.35 9.03
N THR A 204 14.60 -1.08 8.61
CA THR A 204 15.81 -1.58 9.30
C THR A 204 16.01 -0.92 10.65
N LYS A 205 15.46 0.28 10.84
CA LYS A 205 15.42 1.02 12.11
C LYS A 205 14.13 0.77 12.91
N GLY A 206 13.28 -0.16 12.47
CA GLY A 206 11.99 -0.43 13.10
C GLY A 206 10.94 0.68 12.85
N LEU A 207 11.16 1.54 11.86
CA LEU A 207 10.20 2.55 11.41
C LEU A 207 9.28 1.95 10.33
N GLY A 208 8.16 2.60 10.04
CA GLY A 208 7.19 2.10 9.05
C GLY A 208 5.98 3.02 8.96
N ASP A 209 4.88 2.48 8.46
CA ASP A 209 3.64 3.23 8.32
C ASP A 209 3.15 3.78 9.67
N PRO A 210 2.47 4.93 9.68
CA PRO A 210 1.93 5.53 10.91
C PRO A 210 0.71 4.79 11.46
N LEU A 211 0.25 3.76 10.76
CA LEU A 211 -0.92 2.95 11.11
C LEU A 211 -0.52 1.74 11.96
N ILE A 212 -1.23 1.54 13.05
CA ILE A 212 -1.16 0.32 13.88
C ILE A 212 -2.28 -0.59 13.39
N TYR A 213 -2.02 -1.35 12.34
CA TYR A 213 -3.05 -2.09 11.59
C TYR A 213 -3.87 -3.06 12.47
N GLU A 214 -3.23 -3.69 13.46
CA GLU A 214 -3.90 -4.62 14.39
C GLU A 214 -4.96 -3.93 15.27
N TYR A 215 -4.93 -2.60 15.35
CA TYR A 215 -5.91 -1.78 16.05
C TYR A 215 -6.76 -0.95 15.08
N HIS A 216 -6.10 -0.20 14.19
CA HIS A 216 -6.78 0.75 13.31
C HIS A 216 -7.75 0.09 12.32
N ASP A 217 -7.48 -1.12 11.84
CA ASP A 217 -8.43 -1.86 11.01
C ASP A 217 -9.79 -2.03 11.71
N PHE A 218 -9.76 -2.37 12.99
CA PHE A 218 -10.96 -2.62 13.78
C PHE A 218 -11.65 -1.32 14.21
N LEU A 219 -10.87 -0.29 14.53
CA LEU A 219 -11.39 1.05 14.82
C LEU A 219 -12.13 1.62 13.61
N PHE A 220 -11.47 1.70 12.45
CA PHE A 220 -12.09 2.25 11.24
C PHE A 220 -13.27 1.42 10.76
N ARG A 221 -13.17 0.11 10.88
CA ARG A 221 -14.28 -0.79 10.60
C ARG A 221 -15.52 -0.44 11.44
N SER A 222 -15.36 -0.13 12.72
CA SER A 222 -16.46 0.22 13.61
C SER A 222 -17.18 1.52 13.20
N PHE A 223 -16.44 2.46 12.58
CA PHE A 223 -17.01 3.72 12.11
C PHE A 223 -17.76 3.62 10.78
N ILE A 224 -17.44 2.64 9.92
CA ILE A 224 -17.95 2.64 8.54
C ILE A 224 -18.76 1.40 8.14
N GLU A 225 -18.52 0.22 8.73
CA GLU A 225 -19.20 -1.01 8.30
C GLU A 225 -20.53 -1.31 9.00
N PRO A 226 -20.68 -1.13 10.32
CA PRO A 226 -21.95 -1.46 10.99
C PRO A 226 -23.09 -0.58 10.50
N TRP A 227 -24.30 -1.14 10.45
CA TRP A 227 -25.50 -0.37 10.16
C TRP A 227 -25.68 0.78 11.15
N ASN A 228 -25.48 0.50 12.46
CA ASN A 228 -25.33 1.51 13.51
C ASN A 228 -23.84 1.79 13.66
N ARG A 229 -23.38 2.88 13.06
CA ARG A 229 -21.98 3.32 13.15
C ARG A 229 -21.65 3.68 14.58
N ILE A 230 -20.52 3.20 15.05
CA ILE A 230 -20.01 3.55 16.37
C ILE A 230 -19.49 4.98 16.31
N THR A 231 -19.70 5.74 17.38
CA THR A 231 -19.21 7.12 17.47
C THR A 231 -17.89 7.20 18.27
N PRO A 232 -17.09 8.28 18.11
CA PRO A 232 -15.92 8.47 18.94
C PRO A 232 -16.22 8.48 20.45
N GLU A 233 -17.37 9.01 20.85
CA GLU A 233 -17.83 9.02 22.25
C GLU A 233 -18.09 7.61 22.80
N GLU A 234 -18.65 6.72 21.98
CA GLU A 234 -18.83 5.31 22.35
C GLU A 234 -17.47 4.61 22.48
N ILE A 235 -16.50 4.89 21.60
CA ILE A 235 -15.14 4.39 21.71
C ILE A 235 -14.48 4.84 23.02
N LEU A 236 -14.62 6.12 23.41
CA LEU A 236 -14.11 6.64 24.68
C LEU A 236 -14.80 5.98 25.88
N THR A 237 -16.09 5.73 25.80
CA THR A 237 -16.84 5.02 26.82
C THR A 237 -16.30 3.61 27.00
N TRP A 238 -16.15 2.84 25.91
CA TRP A 238 -15.61 1.48 25.95
C TRP A 238 -14.16 1.43 26.44
N TYR A 239 -13.36 2.45 26.12
CA TYR A 239 -12.00 2.58 26.65
C TYR A 239 -12.01 2.78 28.17
N SER A 240 -12.87 3.67 28.70
CA SER A 240 -12.99 3.97 30.14
C SER A 240 -13.54 2.76 30.93
N GLU A 241 -14.42 1.97 30.32
CA GLU A 241 -15.00 0.76 30.89
C GLU A 241 -14.09 -0.48 30.75
N ASN A 242 -12.90 -0.34 30.12
CA ASN A 242 -11.94 -1.42 29.83
C ASN A 242 -12.56 -2.59 29.01
N CYS A 243 -13.49 -2.30 28.10
CA CYS A 243 -14.09 -3.29 27.22
C CYS A 243 -13.84 -3.00 25.72
N LEU A 244 -12.99 -2.03 25.40
CA LEU A 244 -12.75 -1.59 24.03
C LEU A 244 -12.22 -2.73 23.13
N GLU A 245 -11.26 -3.53 23.60
CA GLU A 245 -10.69 -4.64 22.85
C GLU A 245 -11.77 -5.65 22.45
N GLU A 246 -12.63 -6.03 23.41
CA GLU A 246 -13.74 -6.97 23.18
C GLU A 246 -14.77 -6.39 22.19
N LYS A 247 -15.14 -5.13 22.36
CA LYS A 247 -16.14 -4.44 21.53
C LYS A 247 -15.68 -4.25 20.10
N LEU A 248 -14.42 -3.89 19.89
CA LEU A 248 -13.82 -3.78 18.55
C LEU A 248 -13.52 -5.16 17.94
N GLY A 249 -13.23 -6.16 18.77
CA GLY A 249 -12.72 -7.46 18.34
C GLY A 249 -11.26 -7.41 17.88
N THR A 250 -10.49 -6.44 18.36
CA THR A 250 -9.05 -6.33 18.06
C THR A 250 -8.26 -7.41 18.78
N PRO A 251 -7.24 -8.02 18.14
CA PRO A 251 -6.43 -9.06 18.76
C PRO A 251 -5.35 -8.52 19.71
N VAL A 252 -5.18 -7.19 19.76
CA VAL A 252 -4.11 -6.56 20.55
C VAL A 252 -4.68 -5.77 21.72
N SER A 253 -3.93 -5.71 22.82
CA SER A 253 -4.30 -4.88 23.94
C SER A 253 -4.03 -3.41 23.67
N ILE A 254 -5.05 -2.58 23.82
CA ILE A 254 -4.95 -1.12 23.66
C ILE A 254 -3.92 -0.53 24.63
N LYS A 255 -3.84 -1.06 25.86
CA LYS A 255 -2.84 -0.65 26.86
C LYS A 255 -1.40 -0.99 26.46
N SER A 256 -1.19 -1.95 25.56
CA SER A 256 0.14 -2.24 25.03
C SER A 256 0.56 -1.25 23.94
N ILE A 257 -0.42 -0.64 23.27
CA ILE A 257 -0.22 0.35 22.20
C ILE A 257 -0.05 1.75 22.82
N PHE A 258 -1.01 2.17 23.63
CA PHE A 258 -1.07 3.50 24.23
C PHE A 258 -0.74 3.43 25.72
N LYS A 259 0.36 4.07 26.11
CA LYS A 259 0.82 4.08 27.51
C LYS A 259 -0.02 4.95 28.42
N THR A 260 -0.62 6.00 27.89
CA THR A 260 -1.45 6.95 28.62
C THR A 260 -2.81 7.13 27.95
N HIS A 261 -3.78 7.60 28.72
CA HIS A 261 -5.10 8.00 28.19
C HIS A 261 -4.96 9.14 27.15
N HIS A 262 -4.03 10.04 27.37
CA HIS A 262 -3.75 11.14 26.45
C HIS A 262 -3.25 10.65 25.09
N ASP A 263 -2.34 9.67 25.06
CA ASP A 263 -1.84 9.07 23.81
C ASP A 263 -2.98 8.46 23.00
N PHE A 264 -3.91 7.76 23.69
CA PHE A 264 -5.08 7.16 23.06
C PHE A 264 -6.02 8.20 22.46
N ILE A 265 -6.34 9.28 23.22
CA ILE A 265 -7.19 10.36 22.72
C ILE A 265 -6.54 11.06 21.54
N THR A 266 -5.26 11.38 21.64
CA THR A 266 -4.50 12.03 20.55
C THR A 266 -4.54 11.19 19.26
N ASP A 267 -4.43 9.88 19.39
CA ASP A 267 -4.57 8.98 18.24
C ASP A 267 -6.00 8.96 17.68
N LEU A 268 -7.01 8.88 18.55
CA LEU A 268 -8.42 8.90 18.14
C LEU A 268 -8.82 10.21 17.44
N GLU A 269 -8.32 11.35 17.92
CA GLU A 269 -8.56 12.68 17.33
C GLU A 269 -7.86 12.88 15.98
N LYS A 270 -6.78 12.12 15.73
CA LYS A 270 -6.03 12.17 14.48
C LYS A 270 -6.81 11.57 13.32
N TRP A 271 -7.60 10.55 13.60
CA TRP A 271 -8.32 9.76 12.59
C TRP A 271 -9.83 10.03 12.58
#